data_97b3f084788f26a120667af191f70ec9
#
_entry.id   97b3f084788f26a120667af191f70ec9
#
_cell.length_a   1.000
_cell.length_b   1.000
_cell.length_c   1.000
_cell.angle_alpha   90.00
_cell.angle_beta   90.00
_cell.angle_gamma   90.00
#
_symmetry.space_group_name_H-M   'P 1'
#
loop_
_entity.id
_entity.type
_entity.pdbx_description
1 polymer ?
#
loop_
_entity_poly.entity_id
_entity_poly.type
_entity_poly.pdbx_seq_one_letter_code
_entity_poly.pdbx_strand_id
1 'polypeptide(L)'
;MAVLLTSCHRTAPQRPSQRLNGSAPEADSASLAILTLNQKLAMSADDQLVNLMQAQEEKYALYEANTWMAILDRGDETEPVPQRNEEWTIRMKIYTLEKELLVDTEQSYIIGKEELPEGVENNLGYLHRYGKARLLVPWYVGYGVTGTKEVEPYENLIIEIELK
;
A
#
# COMPACT_ATOMS: atom_id res chain seq x y z
N MET A 1 63.88 -37.15 -14.33
CA MET A 1 62.41 -37.02 -14.42
C MET A 1 62.00 -35.76 -13.66
N ALA A 2 61.78 -34.64 -14.37
CA ALA A 2 61.47 -33.37 -13.78
C ALA A 2 59.93 -33.13 -13.83
N VAL A 3 59.32 -33.03 -12.71
CA VAL A 3 57.86 -32.72 -12.60
C VAL A 3 57.69 -31.22 -12.60
N LEU A 4 57.13 -30.68 -13.68
CA LEU A 4 56.70 -29.27 -13.78
C LEU A 4 55.36 -29.08 -13.08
N LEU A 5 55.35 -28.37 -11.95
CA LEU A 5 54.15 -27.93 -11.27
C LEU A 5 53.62 -26.64 -11.95
N THR A 6 52.58 -26.77 -12.76
CA THR A 6 51.85 -25.63 -13.31
C THR A 6 50.97 -25.00 -12.21
N SER A 7 51.38 -23.80 -11.73
CA SER A 7 50.60 -23.00 -10.82
C SER A 7 49.43 -22.37 -11.55
N CYS A 8 48.18 -22.78 -11.22
CA CYS A 8 46.98 -22.09 -11.65
C CYS A 8 46.85 -20.74 -10.91
N HIS A 9 47.12 -19.66 -11.61
CA HIS A 9 46.78 -18.32 -11.12
C HIS A 9 45.26 -18.17 -11.09
N ARG A 10 44.65 -18.15 -9.89
CA ARG A 10 43.28 -17.70 -9.70
C ARG A 10 43.28 -16.19 -9.85
N THR A 11 42.78 -15.70 -10.97
CA THR A 11 42.44 -14.28 -11.12
C THR A 11 41.31 -13.95 -10.15
N ALA A 12 41.57 -13.10 -9.16
CA ALA A 12 40.55 -12.58 -8.28
C ALA A 12 39.49 -11.78 -9.09
N PRO A 13 38.21 -11.92 -8.80
CA PRO A 13 37.18 -11.16 -9.50
C PRO A 13 37.47 -9.65 -9.33
N GLN A 14 37.69 -8.98 -10.45
CA GLN A 14 37.85 -7.53 -10.46
C GLN A 14 36.49 -6.89 -10.18
N ARG A 15 36.37 -6.16 -9.08
CA ARG A 15 35.25 -5.25 -8.88
C ARG A 15 35.28 -4.19 -9.98
N PRO A 16 34.14 -3.90 -10.65
CA PRO A 16 34.10 -2.76 -11.55
C PRO A 16 34.46 -1.51 -10.75
N SER A 17 35.59 -0.91 -11.07
CA SER A 17 35.92 0.41 -10.55
C SER A 17 35.09 1.45 -11.30
N GLN A 18 33.81 1.54 -11.03
CA GLN A 18 33.07 2.74 -11.32
C GLN A 18 33.60 3.81 -10.35
N ARG A 19 34.54 4.60 -10.81
CA ARG A 19 34.76 5.92 -10.22
C ARG A 19 33.48 6.69 -10.45
N LEU A 20 32.66 6.79 -9.40
CA LEU A 20 31.58 7.77 -9.32
C LEU A 20 32.22 9.17 -9.20
N ASN A 21 32.91 9.62 -10.27
CA ASN A 21 33.17 11.02 -10.53
C ASN A 21 31.95 11.56 -11.31
N GLY A 22 30.81 11.51 -10.67
CA GLY A 22 29.61 12.22 -11.06
C GLY A 22 29.10 12.85 -9.78
N SER A 23 29.02 14.17 -9.71
CA SER A 23 28.00 14.86 -8.94
C SER A 23 26.73 14.02 -9.06
N ALA A 24 26.03 13.77 -7.92
CA ALA A 24 24.73 13.10 -7.95
C ALA A 24 23.94 13.71 -9.13
N PRO A 25 23.31 12.86 -9.99
CA PRO A 25 22.59 13.40 -11.13
C PRO A 25 21.65 14.46 -10.58
N GLU A 26 21.85 15.71 -10.98
CA GLU A 26 20.86 16.75 -10.69
C GLU A 26 19.57 16.22 -11.26
N ALA A 27 18.58 16.01 -10.37
CA ALA A 27 17.26 15.59 -10.81
C ALA A 27 16.84 16.60 -11.87
N ASP A 28 16.57 16.13 -13.08
CA ASP A 28 16.20 17.03 -14.16
C ASP A 28 14.95 17.83 -13.75
N SER A 29 14.75 18.97 -14.34
CA SER A 29 13.63 19.86 -13.99
C SER A 29 12.26 19.18 -14.15
N ALA A 30 12.16 18.18 -15.05
CA ALA A 30 10.95 17.39 -15.27
C ALA A 30 10.68 16.44 -14.08
N SER A 31 11.71 15.74 -13.59
CA SER A 31 11.59 14.87 -12.42
C SER A 31 11.20 15.64 -11.16
N LEU A 32 11.80 16.84 -10.95
CA LEU A 32 11.42 17.71 -9.83
C LEU A 32 9.98 18.23 -9.96
N ALA A 33 9.54 18.55 -11.17
CA ALA A 33 8.17 19.00 -11.40
C ALA A 33 7.15 17.88 -11.11
N ILE A 34 7.44 16.64 -11.51
CA ILE A 34 6.59 15.47 -11.23
C ILE A 34 6.52 15.22 -9.71
N LEU A 35 7.65 15.24 -9.00
CA LEU A 35 7.67 15.07 -7.55
C LEU A 35 6.85 16.16 -6.85
N THR A 36 6.99 17.40 -7.26
CA THR A 36 6.24 18.53 -6.69
C THR A 36 4.76 18.40 -6.95
N LEU A 37 4.36 17.92 -8.14
CA LEU A 37 2.96 17.68 -8.49
C LEU A 37 2.38 16.57 -7.60
N ASN A 38 3.06 15.43 -7.50
CA ASN A 38 2.60 14.31 -6.67
C ASN A 38 2.47 14.70 -5.19
N GLN A 39 3.40 15.49 -4.65
CA GLN A 39 3.29 16.02 -3.29
C GLN A 39 2.03 16.89 -3.11
N LYS A 40 1.74 17.79 -4.05
CA LYS A 40 0.53 18.62 -4.00
C LYS A 40 -0.74 17.79 -4.10
N LEU A 41 -0.76 16.76 -4.95
CA LEU A 41 -1.88 15.85 -5.09
C LEU A 41 -2.10 15.02 -3.81
N ALA A 42 -1.03 14.56 -3.17
CA ALA A 42 -1.13 13.86 -1.89
C ALA A 42 -1.69 14.76 -0.77
N MET A 43 -1.19 15.99 -0.64
CA MET A 43 -1.73 16.95 0.33
C MET A 43 -3.20 17.26 0.07
N SER A 44 -3.60 17.44 -1.19
CA SER A 44 -5.01 17.64 -1.57
C SER A 44 -5.87 16.42 -1.25
N ALA A 45 -5.33 15.20 -1.41
CA ALA A 45 -6.01 13.98 -1.05
C ALA A 45 -6.29 13.91 0.47
N ASP A 46 -5.29 14.18 1.28
CA ASP A 46 -5.41 14.19 2.74
C ASP A 46 -6.45 15.21 3.19
N ASP A 47 -6.43 16.43 2.64
CA ASP A 47 -7.42 17.48 2.95
C ASP A 47 -8.85 17.04 2.58
N GLN A 48 -9.04 16.39 1.42
CA GLN A 48 -10.35 15.87 1.01
C GLN A 48 -10.86 14.80 1.98
N LEU A 49 -10.00 13.86 2.39
CA LEU A 49 -10.37 12.80 3.32
C LEU A 49 -10.69 13.35 4.72
N VAL A 50 -9.92 14.32 5.21
CA VAL A 50 -10.22 15.01 6.49
C VAL A 50 -11.56 15.72 6.44
N ASN A 51 -11.86 16.42 5.36
CA ASN A 51 -13.15 17.10 5.18
C ASN A 51 -14.31 16.09 5.13
N LEU A 52 -14.13 14.99 4.40
CA LEU A 52 -15.13 13.92 4.34
C LEU A 52 -15.36 13.30 5.72
N MET A 53 -14.29 12.98 6.44
CA MET A 53 -14.34 12.40 7.79
C MET A 53 -15.15 13.29 8.75
N GLN A 54 -14.94 14.62 8.72
CA GLN A 54 -15.67 15.56 9.57
C GLN A 54 -17.18 15.64 9.26
N ALA A 55 -17.57 15.27 8.04
CA ALA A 55 -18.96 15.24 7.60
C ALA A 55 -19.66 13.88 7.87
N GLN A 56 -18.94 12.88 8.37
CA GLN A 56 -19.48 11.56 8.70
C GLN A 56 -19.86 11.47 10.18
N GLU A 57 -20.78 10.56 10.50
CA GLU A 57 -21.18 10.26 11.89
C GLU A 57 -20.20 9.28 12.57
N GLU A 58 -19.50 8.45 11.78
CA GLU A 58 -18.56 7.49 12.28
C GLU A 58 -17.31 8.16 12.86
N LYS A 59 -16.77 7.55 13.90
CA LYS A 59 -15.53 8.01 14.54
C LYS A 59 -14.32 7.41 13.84
N TYR A 60 -13.70 8.19 12.98
CA TYR A 60 -12.45 7.82 12.35
C TYR A 60 -11.25 8.18 13.23
N ALA A 61 -10.22 7.36 13.18
CA ALA A 61 -8.89 7.64 13.71
C ALA A 61 -7.83 7.35 12.63
N LEU A 62 -6.70 8.02 12.71
CA LEU A 62 -5.58 7.77 11.82
C LEU A 62 -4.86 6.49 12.26
N TYR A 63 -4.69 5.55 11.34
CA TYR A 63 -4.03 4.28 11.52
C TYR A 63 -2.80 4.16 10.61
N GLU A 64 -2.37 2.94 10.31
CA GLU A 64 -1.19 2.69 9.48
C GLU A 64 -1.37 3.18 8.03
N ALA A 65 -0.24 3.39 7.35
CA ALA A 65 -0.21 3.85 5.95
C ALA A 65 -1.07 5.10 5.69
N ASN A 66 -1.09 6.04 6.63
CA ASN A 66 -1.85 7.30 6.53
C ASN A 66 -3.33 7.12 6.17
N THR A 67 -3.94 6.03 6.65
CA THR A 67 -5.32 5.66 6.38
C THR A 67 -6.21 6.00 7.58
N TRP A 68 -7.32 6.68 7.34
CA TRP A 68 -8.34 6.91 8.36
C TRP A 68 -9.27 5.70 8.43
N MET A 69 -9.44 5.13 9.61
CA MET A 69 -10.30 3.96 9.80
C MET A 69 -11.31 4.17 10.92
N ALA A 70 -12.56 3.79 10.64
CA ALA A 70 -13.61 3.62 11.62
C ALA A 70 -13.86 2.12 11.79
N ILE A 71 -13.58 1.58 12.96
CA ILE A 71 -13.91 0.19 13.30
C ILE A 71 -15.40 0.16 13.64
N LEU A 72 -16.18 -0.52 12.80
CA LEU A 72 -17.62 -0.68 12.97
C LEU A 72 -17.95 -1.87 13.90
N ASP A 73 -17.14 -2.92 13.79
CA ASP A 73 -17.19 -4.11 14.63
C ASP A 73 -15.77 -4.70 14.73
N ARG A 74 -15.30 -5.02 15.93
CA ARG A 74 -13.99 -5.64 16.10
C ARG A 74 -13.97 -7.11 15.71
N GLY A 75 -15.13 -7.75 15.59
CA GLY A 75 -15.27 -9.18 15.37
C GLY A 75 -15.17 -9.99 16.65
N ASP A 76 -14.90 -11.28 16.50
CA ASP A 76 -14.76 -12.20 17.64
C ASP A 76 -13.37 -12.08 18.25
N GLU A 77 -13.26 -11.36 19.36
CA GLU A 77 -11.98 -11.11 20.05
C GLU A 77 -11.33 -12.40 20.63
N THR A 78 -12.03 -13.54 20.58
CA THR A 78 -11.45 -14.85 20.94
C THR A 78 -10.72 -15.49 19.75
N GLU A 79 -10.98 -15.04 18.53
CA GLU A 79 -10.32 -15.48 17.30
C GLU A 79 -9.07 -14.64 17.00
N PRO A 80 -8.10 -15.19 16.26
CA PRO A 80 -6.89 -14.47 15.92
C PRO A 80 -7.17 -13.28 14.98
N VAL A 81 -6.22 -12.34 14.95
CA VAL A 81 -6.14 -11.30 13.91
C VAL A 81 -5.29 -11.81 12.74
N PRO A 82 -5.47 -11.29 11.51
CA PRO A 82 -4.70 -11.68 10.35
C PRO A 82 -3.18 -11.52 10.57
N GLN A 83 -2.43 -12.58 10.25
CA GLN A 83 -0.98 -12.57 10.32
C GLN A 83 -0.37 -12.73 8.93
N ARG A 84 0.86 -12.24 8.77
CA ARG A 84 1.60 -12.35 7.51
C ARG A 84 1.73 -13.81 7.05
N ASN A 85 1.53 -14.05 5.76
CA ASN A 85 1.50 -15.35 5.08
C ASN A 85 0.30 -16.26 5.45
N GLU A 86 -0.69 -15.76 6.17
CA GLU A 86 -1.97 -16.45 6.33
C GLU A 86 -2.93 -16.11 5.21
N GLU A 87 -3.80 -17.06 4.89
CA GLU A 87 -4.89 -16.88 3.95
C GLU A 87 -6.16 -16.48 4.70
N TRP A 88 -6.76 -15.35 4.30
CA TRP A 88 -7.99 -14.83 4.87
C TRP A 88 -8.99 -14.48 3.79
N THR A 89 -10.24 -14.88 4.00
CA THR A 89 -11.35 -14.44 3.15
C THR A 89 -11.81 -13.06 3.62
N ILE A 90 -11.83 -12.13 2.68
CA ILE A 90 -12.19 -10.74 2.93
C ILE A 90 -13.29 -10.35 1.95
N ARG A 91 -14.40 -9.86 2.48
CA ARG A 91 -15.36 -9.11 1.68
C ARG A 91 -14.94 -7.65 1.66
N MET A 92 -14.79 -7.12 0.46
CA MET A 92 -14.35 -5.73 0.25
C MET A 92 -15.29 -5.02 -0.72
N LYS A 93 -15.78 -3.84 -0.31
CA LYS A 93 -16.50 -2.92 -1.17
C LYS A 93 -15.71 -1.64 -1.29
N ILE A 94 -15.53 -1.18 -2.51
CA ILE A 94 -14.77 0.02 -2.84
C ILE A 94 -15.72 1.03 -3.44
N TYR A 95 -15.68 2.25 -2.93
CA TYR A 95 -16.50 3.36 -3.40
C TYR A 95 -15.63 4.58 -3.67
N THR A 96 -16.09 5.44 -4.58
CA THR A 96 -15.60 6.82 -4.70
C THR A 96 -15.95 7.64 -3.45
N LEU A 97 -15.41 8.85 -3.31
CA LEU A 97 -15.81 9.76 -2.24
C LEU A 97 -17.27 10.19 -2.34
N GLU A 98 -17.85 10.18 -3.54
CA GLU A 98 -19.27 10.44 -3.84
C GLU A 98 -20.18 9.24 -3.53
N LYS A 99 -19.61 8.14 -3.00
CA LYS A 99 -20.30 6.90 -2.64
C LYS A 99 -20.80 6.09 -3.83
N GLU A 100 -20.19 6.25 -5.00
CA GLU A 100 -20.40 5.36 -6.14
C GLU A 100 -19.66 4.03 -5.89
N LEU A 101 -20.36 2.90 -6.02
CA LEU A 101 -19.78 1.58 -5.84
C LEU A 101 -18.98 1.18 -7.09
N LEU A 102 -17.67 1.00 -6.91
CA LEU A 102 -16.75 0.56 -7.96
C LEU A 102 -16.54 -0.96 -7.94
N VAL A 103 -16.38 -1.55 -6.75
CA VAL A 103 -16.09 -2.98 -6.58
C VAL A 103 -16.90 -3.52 -5.41
N ASP A 104 -17.48 -4.73 -5.55
CA ASP A 104 -18.01 -5.57 -4.46
C ASP A 104 -17.47 -6.99 -4.69
N THR A 105 -16.55 -7.43 -3.86
CA THR A 105 -15.89 -8.73 -3.99
C THR A 105 -15.76 -9.43 -2.66
N GLU A 106 -15.78 -10.77 -2.70
CA GLU A 106 -15.46 -11.62 -1.55
C GLU A 106 -14.52 -12.72 -2.04
N GLN A 107 -13.28 -12.69 -1.61
CA GLN A 107 -12.28 -13.66 -2.02
C GLN A 107 -11.18 -13.83 -0.95
N SER A 108 -10.38 -14.89 -1.10
CA SER A 108 -9.23 -15.14 -0.25
C SER A 108 -8.01 -14.39 -0.73
N TYR A 109 -7.25 -13.86 0.24
CA TYR A 109 -6.00 -13.14 0.05
C TYR A 109 -4.94 -13.72 0.98
N ILE A 110 -3.70 -13.75 0.53
CA ILE A 110 -2.55 -14.09 1.37
C ILE A 110 -1.96 -12.80 1.93
N ILE A 111 -2.07 -12.58 3.22
CA ILE A 111 -1.62 -11.35 3.89
C ILE A 111 -0.12 -11.15 3.72
N GLY A 112 0.30 -9.95 3.32
CA GLY A 112 1.70 -9.59 3.07
C GLY A 112 2.22 -10.00 1.70
N LYS A 113 1.34 -10.30 0.74
CA LYS A 113 1.69 -10.59 -0.66
C LYS A 113 1.34 -9.47 -1.65
N GLU A 114 1.01 -8.29 -1.14
CA GLU A 114 0.68 -7.12 -1.96
C GLU A 114 -0.52 -7.35 -2.91
N GLU A 115 -1.45 -8.22 -2.51
CA GLU A 115 -2.69 -8.48 -3.26
C GLU A 115 -3.79 -7.46 -2.92
N LEU A 116 -3.62 -6.74 -1.81
CA LEU A 116 -4.52 -5.71 -1.31
C LEU A 116 -3.86 -4.33 -1.40
N PRO A 117 -4.64 -3.24 -1.48
CA PRO A 117 -4.09 -1.89 -1.29
C PRO A 117 -3.36 -1.78 0.05
N GLU A 118 -2.23 -1.07 0.07
CA GLU A 118 -1.39 -0.91 1.27
C GLU A 118 -2.19 -0.35 2.46
N GLY A 119 -3.04 0.64 2.20
CA GLY A 119 -3.91 1.24 3.20
C GLY A 119 -4.92 0.25 3.81
N VAL A 120 -5.28 -0.82 3.09
CA VAL A 120 -6.12 -1.90 3.62
C VAL A 120 -5.27 -2.93 4.36
N GLU A 121 -4.24 -3.45 3.69
CA GLU A 121 -3.45 -4.58 4.21
C GLU A 121 -2.80 -4.27 5.57
N ASN A 122 -2.20 -3.08 5.72
CA ASN A 122 -1.54 -2.68 6.96
C ASN A 122 -2.50 -2.52 8.16
N ASN A 123 -3.80 -2.41 7.89
CA ASN A 123 -4.82 -2.17 8.92
C ASN A 123 -5.66 -3.41 9.28
N LEU A 124 -5.49 -4.54 8.60
CA LEU A 124 -6.24 -5.76 8.89
C LEU A 124 -6.00 -6.30 10.30
N GLY A 125 -4.79 -6.13 10.85
CA GLY A 125 -4.42 -6.59 12.19
C GLY A 125 -5.18 -5.93 13.35
N TYR A 126 -6.00 -4.91 13.09
CA TYR A 126 -6.88 -4.29 14.09
C TYR A 126 -8.26 -4.94 14.18
N LEU A 127 -8.54 -5.93 13.32
CA LEU A 127 -9.81 -6.65 13.27
C LEU A 127 -9.59 -8.13 13.51
N HIS A 128 -10.50 -8.73 14.27
CA HIS A 128 -10.61 -10.18 14.41
C HIS A 128 -11.55 -10.75 13.35
N ARG A 129 -11.71 -12.08 13.32
CA ARG A 129 -12.67 -12.76 12.44
C ARG A 129 -14.07 -12.14 12.61
N TYR A 130 -14.75 -11.93 11.51
CA TYR A 130 -16.05 -11.22 11.40
C TYR A 130 -16.00 -9.73 11.70
N GLY A 131 -14.82 -9.18 11.94
CA GLY A 131 -14.63 -7.74 12.13
C GLY A 131 -14.95 -6.94 10.88
N LYS A 132 -15.44 -5.71 11.08
CA LYS A 132 -15.85 -4.78 10.02
C LYS A 132 -15.26 -3.42 10.27
N ALA A 133 -14.76 -2.83 9.21
CA ALA A 133 -14.27 -1.45 9.25
C ALA A 133 -14.61 -0.72 7.96
N ARG A 134 -14.65 0.61 8.05
CA ARG A 134 -14.67 1.52 6.91
C ARG A 134 -13.38 2.34 6.93
N LEU A 135 -12.69 2.34 5.81
CA LEU A 135 -11.41 3.02 5.62
C LEU A 135 -11.58 4.16 4.61
N LEU A 136 -10.93 5.28 4.89
CA LEU A 136 -10.73 6.35 3.93
C LEU A 136 -9.27 6.26 3.50
N VAL A 137 -9.07 5.85 2.26
CA VAL A 137 -7.76 5.46 1.72
C VAL A 137 -7.33 6.48 0.68
N PRO A 138 -6.25 7.25 0.95
CA PRO A 138 -5.73 8.15 -0.06
C PRO A 138 -5.13 7.35 -1.23
N TRP A 139 -5.19 7.92 -2.42
CA TRP A 139 -4.80 7.27 -3.68
C TRP A 139 -3.39 6.64 -3.62
N TYR A 140 -2.43 7.25 -2.93
CA TYR A 140 -1.03 6.84 -2.91
C TYR A 140 -0.75 5.56 -2.07
N VAL A 141 -1.69 5.14 -1.22
CA VAL A 141 -1.70 3.84 -0.51
C VAL A 141 -2.92 2.98 -0.91
N GLY A 142 -3.69 3.48 -1.88
CA GLY A 142 -4.74 2.78 -2.58
C GLY A 142 -4.21 2.10 -3.85
N TYR A 143 -4.74 2.52 -5.01
CA TYR A 143 -4.35 1.97 -6.32
C TYR A 143 -3.38 2.88 -7.11
N GLY A 144 -2.90 3.94 -6.48
CA GLY A 144 -1.78 4.75 -6.97
C GLY A 144 -2.05 5.57 -8.21
N VAL A 145 -0.97 5.81 -8.94
CA VAL A 145 -0.94 6.64 -10.16
C VAL A 145 -1.45 5.92 -11.42
N THR A 146 -1.62 4.60 -11.33
CA THR A 146 -2.06 3.76 -12.46
C THR A 146 -3.52 3.35 -12.37
N GLY A 147 -4.09 3.33 -11.15
CA GLY A 147 -5.43 2.80 -10.93
C GLY A 147 -5.56 1.32 -11.30
N THR A 148 -6.79 0.88 -11.51
CA THR A 148 -7.15 -0.44 -12.05
C THR A 148 -8.13 -0.27 -13.20
N LYS A 149 -8.80 -1.36 -13.62
CA LYS A 149 -9.89 -1.29 -14.58
C LYS A 149 -11.13 -0.59 -13.99
N GLU A 150 -11.35 -0.74 -12.68
CA GLU A 150 -12.52 -0.25 -11.97
C GLU A 150 -12.25 1.03 -11.18
N VAL A 151 -10.98 1.31 -10.84
CA VAL A 151 -10.56 2.46 -10.02
C VAL A 151 -9.67 3.38 -10.84
N GLU A 152 -10.02 4.64 -10.92
CA GLU A 152 -9.27 5.65 -11.68
C GLU A 152 -7.90 5.95 -11.05
N PRO A 153 -6.92 6.43 -11.85
CA PRO A 153 -5.66 6.96 -11.31
C PRO A 153 -5.90 8.12 -10.34
N TYR A 154 -5.10 8.18 -9.27
CA TYR A 154 -5.17 9.23 -8.23
C TYR A 154 -6.51 9.30 -7.49
N GLU A 155 -7.31 8.23 -7.48
CA GLU A 155 -8.61 8.20 -6.83
C GLU A 155 -8.50 7.91 -5.34
N ASN A 156 -9.05 8.80 -4.50
CA ASN A 156 -9.24 8.58 -3.08
C ASN A 156 -10.50 7.72 -2.87
N LEU A 157 -10.43 6.78 -1.95
CA LEU A 157 -11.44 5.73 -1.84
C LEU A 157 -12.05 5.65 -0.44
N ILE A 158 -13.32 5.25 -0.41
CA ILE A 158 -13.96 4.68 0.76
C ILE A 158 -13.94 3.16 0.57
N ILE A 159 -13.33 2.43 1.49
CA ILE A 159 -13.27 0.98 1.42
C ILE A 159 -13.93 0.39 2.66
N GLU A 160 -14.93 -0.46 2.46
CA GLU A 160 -15.54 -1.25 3.52
C GLU A 160 -14.98 -2.66 3.47
N ILE A 161 -14.54 -3.17 4.61
CA ILE A 161 -14.01 -4.52 4.76
C ILE A 161 -14.77 -5.30 5.82
N GLU A 162 -14.91 -6.60 5.58
CA GLU A 162 -15.41 -7.57 6.54
C GLU A 162 -14.55 -8.83 6.45
N LEU A 163 -13.92 -9.23 7.55
CA LEU A 163 -13.18 -10.48 7.66
C LEU A 163 -14.15 -11.66 7.84
N LYS A 164 -13.85 -12.81 7.20
CA LYS A 164 -14.69 -14.01 7.25
C LYS A 164 -14.01 -15.18 7.97
#